data_2c7d834ae1260abe3ce46314fd756a59
#
_entry.id   2c7d834ae1260abe3ce46314fd756a59
#
_cell.length_a   1.000
_cell.length_b   1.000
_cell.length_c   1.000
_cell.angle_alpha   90.00
_cell.angle_beta   90.00
_cell.angle_gamma   90.00
#
_symmetry.space_group_name_H-M   'P 1'
#
loop_
_entity.id
_entity.type
_entity.pdbx_description
1 polymer ?
#
loop_
_entity_poly.entity_id
_entity_poly.type
_entity_poly.pdbx_seq_one_letter_code
_entity_poly.pdbx_strand_id
1 'polypeptide(L)'
;SKLIQIGFSSPTIDSALKDIESKLAEESGMKELYYITDGQRTHLESALPFSEFLSDWKIFTLIMPPVNNNLSILSTNIDNVILLPNAPIKVRVKVSNDGEDRIENKLLQLFVNDISVAQQLITVNGNSISEFEFITAVPSIGDYACHFELDDDERIEDNYFHFKISIPQTLNVGSIGTGNESIYMNSLFQSINFKNSIILNKSYSLLDLQQAINDNNSIIILTGYRLLAEAGPDLLEFV
;
A
#
# COMPACT_ATOMS: atom_id res chain seq x y z
N SER A 1 -23.11 -6.39 30.81
CA SER A 1 -22.97 -5.96 29.42
C SER A 1 -21.56 -6.30 28.96
N LYS A 2 -21.42 -7.19 27.95
CA LYS A 2 -20.12 -7.41 27.30
C LYS A 2 -19.83 -6.22 26.39
N LEU A 3 -18.65 -5.60 26.58
CA LEU A 3 -18.17 -4.54 25.70
C LEU A 3 -17.98 -5.14 24.28
N ILE A 4 -18.56 -4.48 23.29
CA ILE A 4 -18.30 -4.78 21.87
C ILE A 4 -16.87 -4.38 21.59
N GLN A 5 -16.02 -5.33 21.19
CA GLN A 5 -14.67 -5.06 20.74
C GLN A 5 -14.67 -4.91 19.22
N ILE A 6 -14.11 -3.80 18.75
CA ILE A 6 -13.88 -3.57 17.32
C ILE A 6 -12.70 -4.45 16.89
N GLY A 7 -12.94 -5.38 15.98
CA GLY A 7 -11.89 -6.20 15.38
C GLY A 7 -11.50 -5.67 14.01
N PHE A 8 -10.22 -5.73 13.68
CA PHE A 8 -9.68 -5.36 12.36
C PHE A 8 -9.67 -6.52 11.35
N SER A 9 -10.18 -7.70 11.73
CA SER A 9 -10.38 -8.79 10.79
C SER A 9 -11.79 -8.72 10.21
N SER A 10 -11.90 -8.81 8.90
CA SER A 10 -13.17 -8.94 8.20
C SER A 10 -13.49 -10.42 8.01
N PRO A 11 -14.18 -11.10 8.96
CA PRO A 11 -14.62 -12.47 8.76
C PRO A 11 -15.63 -12.49 7.62
N THR A 12 -15.61 -13.54 6.80
CA THR A 12 -16.67 -13.75 5.81
C THR A 12 -17.99 -13.93 6.55
N ILE A 13 -19.08 -13.50 5.94
CA ILE A 13 -20.43 -13.62 6.55
C ILE A 13 -20.74 -15.06 6.94
N ASP A 14 -20.30 -16.03 6.13
CA ASP A 14 -20.47 -17.47 6.38
C ASP A 14 -19.77 -17.93 7.66
N SER A 15 -18.55 -17.42 7.91
CA SER A 15 -17.82 -17.78 9.14
C SER A 15 -18.45 -17.17 10.37
N ALA A 16 -18.98 -15.95 10.26
CA ALA A 16 -19.69 -15.29 11.35
C ALA A 16 -21.01 -16.00 11.68
N LEU A 17 -21.78 -16.42 10.66
CA LEU A 17 -23.02 -17.15 10.86
C LEU A 17 -22.80 -18.51 11.49
N LYS A 18 -21.79 -19.28 11.07
CA LYS A 18 -21.41 -20.56 11.67
C LYS A 18 -21.00 -20.41 13.15
N ASP A 19 -20.25 -19.35 13.45
CA ASP A 19 -19.85 -19.07 14.83
C ASP A 19 -21.05 -18.71 15.73
N ILE A 20 -21.99 -17.92 15.21
CA ILE A 20 -23.25 -17.60 15.90
C ILE A 20 -24.09 -18.84 16.12
N GLU A 21 -24.27 -19.67 15.09
CA GLU A 21 -25.07 -20.92 15.19
C GLU A 21 -24.45 -21.85 16.23
N SER A 22 -23.13 -22.06 16.20
CA SER A 22 -22.43 -22.93 17.15
C SER A 22 -22.54 -22.45 18.60
N LYS A 23 -22.49 -21.14 18.84
CA LYS A 23 -22.58 -20.54 20.17
C LYS A 23 -23.98 -20.55 20.77
N LEU A 24 -25.00 -20.55 19.93
CA LEU A 24 -26.39 -20.47 20.32
C LEU A 24 -27.20 -21.76 20.04
N ALA A 25 -26.52 -22.84 19.65
CA ALA A 25 -27.16 -24.12 19.32
C ALA A 25 -27.95 -24.72 20.47
N GLU A 26 -27.50 -24.51 21.73
CA GLU A 26 -28.15 -25.04 22.93
C GLU A 26 -29.19 -24.08 23.54
N GLU A 27 -29.30 -22.85 23.04
CA GLU A 27 -30.25 -21.86 23.55
C GLU A 27 -31.68 -22.17 23.02
N SER A 28 -32.60 -22.34 23.95
CA SER A 28 -34.02 -22.52 23.64
C SER A 28 -34.75 -21.17 23.61
N GLY A 29 -35.50 -20.91 22.54
CA GLY A 29 -36.29 -19.70 22.40
C GLY A 29 -36.33 -19.14 20.99
N MET A 30 -37.11 -18.08 20.79
CA MET A 30 -37.15 -17.37 19.52
C MET A 30 -35.81 -16.62 19.33
N LYS A 31 -35.14 -16.88 18.21
CA LYS A 31 -33.85 -16.24 17.87
C LYS A 31 -34.09 -15.15 16.83
N GLU A 32 -33.47 -14.02 17.02
CA GLU A 32 -33.50 -12.87 16.10
C GLU A 32 -32.08 -12.45 15.72
N LEU A 33 -31.88 -12.29 14.42
CA LEU A 33 -30.60 -11.77 13.87
C LEU A 33 -30.84 -10.40 13.25
N TYR A 34 -30.14 -9.41 13.72
CA TYR A 34 -30.10 -8.09 13.12
C TYR A 34 -28.79 -7.97 12.31
N TYR A 35 -28.91 -8.04 10.98
CA TYR A 35 -27.82 -7.88 10.06
C TYR A 35 -27.76 -6.44 9.57
N ILE A 36 -26.75 -5.70 10.04
CA ILE A 36 -26.52 -4.30 9.65
C ILE A 36 -25.41 -4.29 8.63
N THR A 37 -25.67 -3.76 7.45
CA THR A 37 -24.73 -3.77 6.31
C THR A 37 -24.86 -2.50 5.48
N ASP A 38 -23.76 -2.11 4.84
CA ASP A 38 -23.74 -1.07 3.80
C ASP A 38 -24.07 -1.61 2.40
N GLY A 39 -24.31 -2.93 2.29
CA GLY A 39 -24.71 -3.58 1.04
C GLY A 39 -23.56 -3.87 0.08
N GLN A 40 -22.30 -3.75 0.52
CA GLN A 40 -21.14 -4.02 -0.36
C GLN A 40 -21.14 -5.48 -0.84
N ARG A 41 -20.95 -5.66 -2.15
CA ARG A 41 -20.96 -6.98 -2.81
C ARG A 41 -19.84 -7.90 -2.32
N THR A 42 -18.69 -7.36 -1.93
CA THR A 42 -17.51 -8.11 -1.48
C THR A 42 -17.77 -9.02 -0.28
N HIS A 43 -18.77 -8.69 0.55
CA HIS A 43 -19.15 -9.50 1.71
C HIS A 43 -20.30 -10.47 1.42
N LEU A 44 -21.00 -10.29 0.29
CA LEU A 44 -22.20 -11.06 -0.06
C LEU A 44 -21.99 -12.10 -1.17
N GLU A 45 -20.90 -12.01 -1.95
CA GLU A 45 -20.67 -12.89 -3.12
C GLU A 45 -20.47 -14.38 -2.77
N SER A 46 -20.10 -14.69 -1.53
CA SER A 46 -19.93 -16.07 -1.04
C SER A 46 -21.05 -16.52 -0.08
N ALA A 47 -22.02 -15.66 0.20
CA ALA A 47 -23.03 -15.96 1.20
C ALA A 47 -24.01 -17.01 0.67
N LEU A 48 -24.01 -18.18 1.31
CA LEU A 48 -25.12 -19.13 1.20
C LEU A 48 -26.41 -18.44 1.63
N PRO A 49 -27.59 -18.82 1.07
CA PRO A 49 -28.85 -18.22 1.47
C PRO A 49 -29.02 -18.32 2.98
N PHE A 50 -29.27 -17.21 3.65
CA PHE A 50 -29.54 -17.19 5.11
C PHE A 50 -30.56 -18.23 5.56
N SER A 51 -31.49 -18.59 4.67
CA SER A 51 -32.53 -19.61 4.90
C SER A 51 -31.98 -21.01 5.14
N GLU A 52 -30.79 -21.34 4.65
CA GLU A 52 -30.21 -22.69 4.86
C GLU A 52 -29.56 -22.83 6.24
N PHE A 53 -29.06 -21.72 6.81
CA PHE A 53 -28.36 -21.73 8.10
C PHE A 53 -29.29 -21.43 9.28
N LEU A 54 -30.32 -20.61 9.07
CA LEU A 54 -31.08 -19.99 10.15
C LEU A 54 -32.58 -20.20 9.95
N SER A 55 -33.02 -21.44 9.65
CA SER A 55 -34.40 -21.76 9.35
C SER A 55 -35.39 -21.35 10.45
N ASP A 56 -34.94 -21.33 11.72
CA ASP A 56 -35.75 -21.02 12.89
C ASP A 56 -35.56 -19.63 13.45
N TRP A 57 -34.80 -18.77 12.70
CA TRP A 57 -34.46 -17.43 13.13
C TRP A 57 -35.32 -16.38 12.40
N LYS A 58 -35.65 -15.29 13.09
CA LYS A 58 -36.13 -14.08 12.44
C LYS A 58 -34.95 -13.24 12.06
N ILE A 59 -34.82 -12.89 10.77
CA ILE A 59 -33.72 -12.10 10.25
C ILE A 59 -34.22 -10.71 9.85
N PHE A 60 -33.59 -9.69 10.42
CA PHE A 60 -33.84 -8.30 10.09
C PHE A 60 -32.59 -7.74 9.40
N THR A 61 -32.72 -7.35 8.14
CA THR A 61 -31.61 -6.69 7.42
C THR A 61 -31.83 -5.20 7.45
N LEU A 62 -30.88 -4.48 8.02
CA LEU A 62 -30.80 -3.03 8.02
C LEU A 62 -29.73 -2.61 7.02
N ILE A 63 -30.15 -2.07 5.89
CA ILE A 63 -29.23 -1.54 4.88
C ILE A 63 -28.97 -0.07 5.22
N MET A 64 -27.72 0.26 5.47
CA MET A 64 -27.31 1.65 5.65
C MET A 64 -27.44 2.36 4.29
N PRO A 65 -27.99 3.57 4.23
CA PRO A 65 -28.08 4.29 2.98
C PRO A 65 -26.67 4.54 2.41
N PRO A 66 -26.51 4.49 1.08
CA PRO A 66 -25.24 4.84 0.47
C PRO A 66 -24.88 6.29 0.81
N VAL A 67 -23.62 6.53 1.08
CA VAL A 67 -23.10 7.88 1.26
C VAL A 67 -22.84 8.44 -0.14
N ASN A 68 -23.58 9.48 -0.53
CA ASN A 68 -23.57 9.97 -1.91
C ASN A 68 -22.40 10.93 -2.22
N ASN A 69 -21.79 11.53 -1.20
CA ASN A 69 -20.72 12.51 -1.34
C ASN A 69 -19.49 12.11 -0.54
N ASN A 70 -18.96 10.94 -0.84
CA ASN A 70 -17.79 10.42 -0.16
C ASN A 70 -16.65 10.17 -1.13
N LEU A 71 -15.48 10.73 -0.82
CA LEU A 71 -14.22 10.35 -1.42
C LEU A 71 -13.41 9.55 -0.41
N SER A 72 -12.85 8.43 -0.81
CA SER A 72 -12.00 7.62 0.05
C SER A 72 -10.60 7.46 -0.53
N ILE A 73 -9.60 7.46 0.33
CA ILE A 73 -8.21 7.19 -0.08
C ILE A 73 -7.97 5.69 0.00
N LEU A 74 -7.80 5.04 -1.16
CA LEU A 74 -7.69 3.59 -1.26
C LEU A 74 -6.28 3.08 -1.00
N SER A 75 -5.27 3.73 -1.59
CA SER A 75 -3.89 3.27 -1.54
C SER A 75 -2.91 4.37 -1.90
N THR A 76 -1.67 4.19 -1.45
CA THR A 76 -0.53 5.00 -1.87
C THR A 76 0.59 4.11 -2.40
N ASN A 77 1.38 4.64 -3.33
CA ASN A 77 2.57 3.99 -3.85
C ASN A 77 3.71 5.00 -3.99
N ILE A 78 4.92 4.59 -3.59
CA ILE A 78 6.14 5.35 -3.82
C ILE A 78 6.81 4.77 -5.05
N ASP A 79 6.93 5.57 -6.12
CA ASP A 79 7.46 5.11 -7.40
C ASP A 79 8.98 4.95 -7.42
N ASN A 80 9.65 5.61 -6.50
CA ASN A 80 11.11 5.59 -6.47
C ASN A 80 11.62 4.25 -5.95
N VAL A 81 12.41 3.56 -6.75
CA VAL A 81 13.14 2.36 -6.32
C VAL A 81 14.25 2.72 -5.32
N ILE A 82 14.84 3.90 -5.48
CA ILE A 82 15.92 4.40 -4.63
C ILE A 82 15.46 5.69 -3.97
N LEU A 83 15.50 5.71 -2.64
CA LEU A 83 15.19 6.87 -1.83
C LEU A 83 16.47 7.44 -1.24
N LEU A 84 16.76 8.71 -1.52
CA LEU A 84 17.93 9.44 -1.03
C LEU A 84 17.49 10.75 -0.36
N PRO A 85 18.29 11.27 0.61
CA PRO A 85 18.01 12.56 1.21
C PRO A 85 18.04 13.69 0.15
N ASN A 86 17.11 14.63 0.27
CA ASN A 86 16.94 15.77 -0.62
C ASN A 86 16.70 15.43 -2.11
N ALA A 87 16.44 14.17 -2.43
CA ALA A 87 16.01 13.75 -3.76
C ALA A 87 14.50 13.83 -3.90
N PRO A 88 13.98 14.14 -5.10
CA PRO A 88 12.53 14.10 -5.34
C PRO A 88 11.96 12.70 -5.13
N ILE A 89 10.92 12.61 -4.32
CA ILE A 89 10.15 11.39 -4.04
C ILE A 89 8.79 11.57 -4.68
N LYS A 90 8.46 10.67 -5.60
CA LYS A 90 7.18 10.63 -6.28
C LYS A 90 6.25 9.69 -5.53
N VAL A 91 5.14 10.23 -5.05
CA VAL A 91 4.11 9.49 -4.32
C VAL A 91 2.83 9.55 -5.14
N ARG A 92 2.29 8.41 -5.49
CA ARG A 92 0.96 8.29 -6.12
C ARG A 92 -0.06 7.87 -5.10
N VAL A 93 -1.24 8.46 -5.19
CA VAL A 93 -2.38 8.18 -4.33
C VAL A 93 -3.61 7.89 -5.19
N LYS A 94 -4.35 6.85 -4.83
CA LYS A 94 -5.62 6.50 -5.47
C LYS A 94 -6.77 6.92 -4.59
N VAL A 95 -7.70 7.67 -5.18
CA VAL A 95 -8.92 8.16 -4.53
C VAL A 95 -10.12 7.58 -5.26
N SER A 96 -11.04 6.99 -4.52
CA SER A 96 -12.33 6.48 -5.02
C SER A 96 -13.44 7.47 -4.75
N ASN A 97 -14.36 7.54 -5.69
CA ASN A 97 -15.68 8.10 -5.51
C ASN A 97 -16.71 7.00 -5.77
N ASP A 98 -17.28 6.49 -4.71
CA ASP A 98 -18.28 5.41 -4.78
C ASP A 98 -19.72 5.95 -4.99
N GLY A 99 -19.88 7.28 -4.96
CA GLY A 99 -21.13 7.96 -5.30
C GLY A 99 -21.36 8.05 -6.81
N GLU A 100 -22.60 8.37 -7.21
CA GLU A 100 -22.96 8.50 -8.63
C GLU A 100 -22.52 9.85 -9.22
N ASP A 101 -22.46 10.88 -8.38
CA ASP A 101 -22.17 12.24 -8.80
C ASP A 101 -20.67 12.51 -8.86
N ARG A 102 -20.27 13.37 -9.77
CA ARG A 102 -18.90 13.89 -9.85
C ARG A 102 -18.65 14.85 -8.69
N ILE A 103 -17.56 14.63 -7.97
CA ILE A 103 -17.10 15.50 -6.88
C ILE A 103 -15.92 16.34 -7.38
N GLU A 104 -16.03 17.66 -7.25
CA GLU A 104 -15.07 18.62 -7.77
C GLU A 104 -14.45 19.47 -6.65
N ASN A 105 -13.21 19.93 -6.93
CA ASN A 105 -12.51 20.93 -6.11
C ASN A 105 -12.29 20.50 -4.64
N LYS A 106 -12.12 19.20 -4.40
CA LYS A 106 -11.73 18.71 -3.08
C LYS A 106 -10.23 18.88 -2.88
N LEU A 107 -9.84 19.37 -1.72
CA LEU A 107 -8.45 19.53 -1.38
C LEU A 107 -7.87 18.17 -0.92
N LEU A 108 -6.80 17.73 -1.58
CA LEU A 108 -6.01 16.58 -1.18
C LEU A 108 -4.62 17.07 -0.79
N GLN A 109 -4.20 16.75 0.43
CA GLN A 109 -2.94 17.22 1.02
C GLN A 109 -2.03 16.05 1.38
N LEU A 110 -0.72 16.25 1.19
CA LEU A 110 0.32 15.33 1.64
C LEU A 110 1.03 15.95 2.84
N PHE A 111 1.08 15.20 3.93
CA PHE A 111 1.81 15.54 5.14
C PHE A 111 3.02 14.65 5.34
N VAL A 112 4.11 15.24 5.85
CA VAL A 112 5.31 14.54 6.31
C VAL A 112 5.62 15.02 7.72
N ASN A 113 5.63 14.11 8.70
CA ASN A 113 5.77 14.43 10.13
C ASN A 113 4.82 15.58 10.56
N ASP A 114 3.53 15.46 10.19
CA ASP A 114 2.45 16.42 10.47
C ASP A 114 2.64 17.82 9.85
N ILE A 115 3.56 17.97 8.91
CA ILE A 115 3.74 19.21 8.14
C ILE A 115 3.20 18.99 6.73
N SER A 116 2.27 19.85 6.30
CA SER A 116 1.77 19.84 4.92
C SER A 116 2.89 20.26 3.96
N VAL A 117 3.28 19.34 3.06
CA VAL A 117 4.40 19.54 2.13
C VAL A 117 3.94 19.72 0.68
N ALA A 118 2.74 19.25 0.35
CA ALA A 118 2.14 19.41 -0.96
C ALA A 118 0.62 19.35 -0.88
N GLN A 119 -0.06 20.02 -1.80
CA GLN A 119 -1.52 20.04 -1.88
C GLN A 119 -2.00 20.19 -3.32
N GLN A 120 -3.17 19.62 -3.61
CA GLN A 120 -3.79 19.68 -4.93
C GLN A 120 -5.32 19.68 -4.79
N LEU A 121 -6.00 20.51 -5.60
CA LEU A 121 -7.44 20.38 -5.79
C LEU A 121 -7.70 19.26 -6.79
N ILE A 122 -8.50 18.30 -6.37
CA ILE A 122 -8.82 17.11 -7.17
C ILE A 122 -10.27 17.08 -7.58
N THR A 123 -10.53 16.34 -8.65
CA THR A 123 -11.86 16.05 -9.16
C THR A 123 -11.93 14.57 -9.48
N VAL A 124 -12.96 13.89 -8.96
CA VAL A 124 -13.19 12.47 -9.18
C VAL A 124 -14.60 12.26 -9.71
N ASN A 125 -14.72 11.58 -10.85
CA ASN A 125 -16.03 11.26 -11.41
C ASN A 125 -16.77 10.24 -10.55
N GLY A 126 -18.09 10.19 -10.64
CA GLY A 126 -18.90 9.20 -9.92
C GLY A 126 -18.55 7.77 -10.35
N ASN A 127 -18.66 6.84 -9.41
CA ASN A 127 -18.34 5.42 -9.59
C ASN A 127 -16.97 5.19 -10.23
N SER A 128 -15.95 5.96 -9.83
CA SER A 128 -14.62 5.86 -10.42
C SER A 128 -13.49 6.00 -9.42
N ILE A 129 -12.32 5.49 -9.82
CA ILE A 129 -11.06 5.66 -9.11
C ILE A 129 -10.17 6.57 -9.96
N SER A 130 -9.57 7.56 -9.32
CA SER A 130 -8.59 8.46 -9.95
C SER A 130 -7.26 8.37 -9.21
N GLU A 131 -6.18 8.53 -9.96
CA GLU A 131 -4.82 8.52 -9.42
C GLU A 131 -4.21 9.91 -9.53
N PHE A 132 -3.59 10.37 -8.44
CA PHE A 132 -2.94 11.68 -8.35
C PHE A 132 -1.49 11.50 -7.95
N GLU A 133 -0.62 12.38 -8.48
CA GLU A 133 0.82 12.34 -8.25
C GLU A 133 1.24 13.55 -7.42
N PHE A 134 2.05 13.27 -6.39
CA PHE A 134 2.67 14.27 -5.54
C PHE A 134 4.20 14.09 -5.57
N ILE A 135 4.92 15.21 -5.49
CA ILE A 135 6.37 15.21 -5.39
C ILE A 135 6.75 15.87 -4.06
N THR A 136 7.55 15.17 -3.28
CA THR A 136 8.10 15.68 -2.03
C THR A 136 9.58 15.36 -1.93
N ALA A 137 10.25 15.81 -0.88
CA ALA A 137 11.63 15.44 -0.54
C ALA A 137 11.78 15.46 0.97
N VAL A 138 12.64 14.58 1.50
CA VAL A 138 12.97 14.57 2.92
C VAL A 138 14.46 14.86 3.14
N PRO A 139 14.85 15.57 4.22
CA PRO A 139 16.18 16.16 4.31
C PRO A 139 17.27 15.17 4.75
N SER A 140 16.93 14.08 5.42
CA SER A 140 17.92 13.20 6.05
C SER A 140 17.54 11.73 5.97
N ILE A 141 18.46 10.86 6.37
CA ILE A 141 18.20 9.44 6.61
C ILE A 141 17.23 9.27 7.77
N GLY A 142 16.43 8.20 7.74
CA GLY A 142 15.48 7.88 8.79
C GLY A 142 14.07 7.59 8.26
N ASP A 143 13.18 7.38 9.19
CA ASP A 143 11.75 7.09 8.95
C ASP A 143 10.93 8.36 9.13
N TYR A 144 10.05 8.62 8.15
CA TYR A 144 9.13 9.74 8.14
C TYR A 144 7.70 9.23 8.15
N ALA A 145 6.94 9.60 9.16
CA ALA A 145 5.51 9.35 9.19
C ALA A 145 4.82 10.27 8.17
N CYS A 146 4.06 9.69 7.28
CA CYS A 146 3.36 10.43 6.24
C CYS A 146 1.88 10.08 6.25
N HIS A 147 1.05 11.03 5.83
CA HIS A 147 -0.34 10.74 5.53
C HIS A 147 -0.86 11.65 4.42
N PHE A 148 -1.84 11.14 3.71
CA PHE A 148 -2.74 11.96 2.89
C PHE A 148 -3.97 12.30 3.69
N GLU A 149 -4.49 13.50 3.45
CA GLU A 149 -5.72 14.02 4.03
C GLU A 149 -6.60 14.63 2.92
N LEU A 150 -7.86 14.24 2.91
CA LEU A 150 -8.90 14.86 2.09
C LEU A 150 -9.68 15.86 2.93
N ASP A 151 -10.22 16.89 2.26
CA ASP A 151 -11.24 17.75 2.89
C ASP A 151 -12.38 16.92 3.46
N ASP A 152 -12.93 17.39 4.58
CA ASP A 152 -14.06 16.75 5.24
C ASP A 152 -15.23 16.52 4.29
N ASP A 153 -15.78 15.33 4.36
CA ASP A 153 -17.00 14.92 3.70
C ASP A 153 -17.94 14.19 4.68
N GLU A 154 -18.87 13.38 4.19
CA GLU A 154 -19.86 12.71 5.05
C GLU A 154 -19.24 11.56 5.88
N ARG A 155 -18.01 11.09 5.52
CA ARG A 155 -17.34 10.00 6.23
C ARG A 155 -15.88 10.37 6.51
N ILE A 156 -15.62 10.90 7.68
CA ILE A 156 -14.29 11.38 8.08
C ILE A 156 -13.26 10.25 8.20
N GLU A 157 -13.69 9.02 8.47
CA GLU A 157 -12.80 7.90 8.80
C GLU A 157 -11.95 7.43 7.63
N ASP A 158 -12.37 7.63 6.37
CA ASP A 158 -11.65 7.24 5.16
C ASP A 158 -10.97 8.41 4.44
N ASN A 159 -11.00 9.59 5.06
CA ASN A 159 -10.32 10.80 4.57
C ASN A 159 -8.81 10.79 4.87
N TYR A 160 -8.31 9.84 5.65
CA TYR A 160 -6.90 9.76 6.04
C TYR A 160 -6.28 8.45 5.56
N PHE A 161 -5.08 8.53 5.01
CA PHE A 161 -4.30 7.35 4.66
C PHE A 161 -2.86 7.51 5.11
N HIS A 162 -2.46 6.71 6.11
CA HIS A 162 -1.12 6.75 6.70
C HIS A 162 -0.17 5.80 6.00
N PHE A 163 1.06 6.27 5.76
CA PHE A 163 2.14 5.48 5.20
C PHE A 163 3.50 5.97 5.73
N LYS A 164 4.57 5.34 5.31
CA LYS A 164 5.92 5.66 5.76
C LYS A 164 6.85 5.86 4.58
N ILE A 165 7.69 6.90 4.65
CA ILE A 165 8.86 7.07 3.79
C ILE A 165 10.09 6.71 4.62
N SER A 166 10.87 5.72 4.17
CA SER A 166 12.09 5.29 4.84
C SER A 166 13.29 5.58 3.97
N ILE A 167 14.18 6.45 4.43
CA ILE A 167 15.46 6.71 3.78
C ILE A 167 16.51 5.85 4.48
N PRO A 168 17.11 4.86 3.80
CA PRO A 168 18.04 3.95 4.42
C PRO A 168 19.33 4.66 4.81
N GLN A 169 19.95 4.21 5.89
CA GLN A 169 21.26 4.69 6.32
C GLN A 169 22.34 4.31 5.32
N THR A 170 22.22 3.13 4.73
CA THR A 170 23.13 2.61 3.71
C THR A 170 22.34 1.97 2.59
N LEU A 171 22.77 2.16 1.37
CA LEU A 171 22.27 1.50 0.18
C LEU A 171 23.33 0.54 -0.33
N ASN A 172 23.09 -0.76 -0.22
CA ASN A 172 24.01 -1.78 -0.73
C ASN A 172 23.81 -1.93 -2.23
N VAL A 173 24.90 -1.77 -2.98
CA VAL A 173 24.91 -1.88 -4.44
C VAL A 173 25.90 -2.95 -4.85
N GLY A 174 25.42 -4.01 -5.49
CA GLY A 174 26.26 -4.98 -6.17
C GLY A 174 26.57 -4.53 -7.59
N SER A 175 27.84 -4.51 -7.98
CA SER A 175 28.22 -4.27 -9.37
C SER A 175 28.89 -5.52 -9.95
N ILE A 176 28.37 -5.98 -11.10
CA ILE A 176 28.91 -7.12 -11.83
C ILE A 176 29.40 -6.63 -13.17
N GLY A 177 30.69 -6.85 -13.46
CA GLY A 177 31.29 -6.39 -14.71
C GLY A 177 32.57 -7.10 -15.02
N THR A 178 33.00 -6.99 -16.26
CA THR A 178 34.24 -7.57 -16.75
C THR A 178 35.23 -6.47 -17.17
N GLY A 179 36.49 -6.60 -16.73
CA GLY A 179 37.57 -5.72 -17.20
C GLY A 179 37.44 -4.26 -16.79
N ASN A 180 37.59 -3.35 -17.74
CA ASN A 180 37.64 -1.90 -17.51
C ASN A 180 36.29 -1.32 -17.00
N GLU A 181 35.18 -1.97 -17.29
CA GLU A 181 33.85 -1.50 -16.94
C GLU A 181 33.67 -1.46 -15.42
N SER A 182 34.17 -2.45 -14.70
CA SER A 182 34.16 -2.47 -13.23
C SER A 182 34.97 -1.32 -12.63
N ILE A 183 36.04 -0.89 -13.27
CA ILE A 183 36.88 0.24 -12.83
C ILE A 183 36.13 1.56 -12.94
N TYR A 184 35.39 1.76 -14.05
CA TYR A 184 34.57 2.96 -14.23
C TYR A 184 33.43 3.01 -13.21
N MET A 185 32.75 1.88 -12.96
CA MET A 185 31.68 1.82 -11.95
C MET A 185 32.22 2.10 -10.55
N ASN A 186 33.35 1.50 -10.16
CA ASN A 186 33.97 1.80 -8.88
C ASN A 186 34.35 3.28 -8.73
N SER A 187 34.88 3.88 -9.78
CA SER A 187 35.23 5.31 -9.79
C SER A 187 33.99 6.19 -9.67
N LEU A 188 32.90 5.82 -10.33
CA LEU A 188 31.60 6.50 -10.22
C LEU A 188 31.07 6.44 -8.79
N PHE A 189 31.04 5.25 -8.18
CA PHE A 189 30.57 5.09 -6.80
C PHE A 189 31.43 5.81 -5.78
N GLN A 190 32.73 5.83 -5.96
CA GLN A 190 33.64 6.64 -5.11
C GLN A 190 33.32 8.12 -5.23
N SER A 191 33.03 8.60 -6.43
CA SER A 191 32.66 10.02 -6.67
C SER A 191 31.33 10.39 -5.99
N ILE A 192 30.34 9.50 -6.04
CA ILE A 192 29.03 9.70 -5.40
C ILE A 192 29.16 9.63 -3.87
N ASN A 193 29.88 8.64 -3.36
CA ASN A 193 30.08 8.44 -1.92
C ASN A 193 30.87 9.57 -1.25
N PHE A 194 31.68 10.29 -2.00
CA PHE A 194 32.43 11.43 -1.47
C PHE A 194 31.53 12.52 -0.86
N LYS A 195 30.30 12.61 -1.34
CA LYS A 195 29.33 13.61 -0.84
C LYS A 195 28.42 13.09 0.31
N ASN A 196 28.03 11.83 0.34
CA ASN A 196 26.95 11.38 1.22
C ASN A 196 27.19 10.05 1.97
N SER A 197 28.23 9.28 1.65
CA SER A 197 28.61 7.99 2.31
C SER A 197 27.46 6.96 2.47
N ILE A 198 26.38 7.08 1.69
CA ILE A 198 25.17 6.24 1.82
C ILE A 198 25.31 4.96 0.99
N ILE A 199 26.06 5.03 -0.12
CA ILE A 199 26.15 3.92 -1.07
C ILE A 199 27.36 3.05 -0.73
N LEU A 200 27.11 1.80 -0.38
CA LEU A 200 28.13 0.75 -0.24
C LEU A 200 28.15 -0.08 -1.52
N ASN A 201 29.27 0.03 -2.27
CA ASN A 201 29.46 -0.75 -3.49
C ASN A 201 30.34 -1.96 -3.23
N LYS A 202 29.90 -3.15 -3.69
CA LYS A 202 30.67 -4.38 -3.73
C LYS A 202 30.72 -4.87 -5.16
N SER A 203 31.93 -5.10 -5.69
CA SER A 203 32.12 -5.65 -7.03
C SER A 203 32.16 -7.17 -7.00
N TYR A 204 31.51 -7.78 -7.95
CA TYR A 204 31.41 -9.23 -8.11
C TYR A 204 31.87 -9.62 -9.52
N SER A 205 32.35 -10.84 -9.68
CA SER A 205 32.51 -11.45 -11.00
C SER A 205 31.17 -12.02 -11.48
N LEU A 206 31.08 -12.37 -12.76
CA LEU A 206 29.89 -13.03 -13.29
C LEU A 206 29.61 -14.38 -12.60
N LEU A 207 30.67 -15.08 -12.23
CA LEU A 207 30.56 -16.38 -11.54
C LEU A 207 29.99 -16.23 -10.12
N ASP A 208 30.01 -15.03 -9.55
CA ASP A 208 29.54 -14.73 -8.20
C ASP A 208 28.17 -14.06 -8.21
N LEU A 209 27.39 -14.15 -9.31
CA LEU A 209 26.07 -13.55 -9.42
C LEU A 209 25.15 -14.01 -8.28
N GLN A 210 25.11 -15.31 -7.99
CA GLN A 210 24.32 -15.86 -6.91
C GLN A 210 24.73 -15.28 -5.55
N GLN A 211 26.03 -15.04 -5.34
CA GLN A 211 26.51 -14.38 -4.14
C GLN A 211 26.06 -12.92 -4.08
N ALA A 212 26.06 -12.20 -5.20
CA ALA A 212 25.59 -10.83 -5.26
C ALA A 212 24.09 -10.73 -4.91
N ILE A 213 23.28 -11.70 -5.33
CA ILE A 213 21.87 -11.81 -4.97
C ILE A 213 21.72 -12.10 -3.47
N ASN A 214 22.50 -13.01 -2.93
CA ASN A 214 22.41 -13.43 -1.52
C ASN A 214 22.98 -12.40 -0.53
N ASP A 215 23.86 -11.49 -0.98
CA ASP A 215 24.52 -10.48 -0.12
C ASP A 215 23.59 -9.30 0.28
N ASN A 216 22.28 -9.43 0.09
CA ASN A 216 21.29 -8.42 0.47
C ASN A 216 21.55 -7.05 -0.18
N ASN A 217 21.96 -7.05 -1.44
CA ASN A 217 22.09 -5.82 -2.22
C ASN A 217 20.70 -5.27 -2.56
N SER A 218 20.51 -3.98 -2.34
CA SER A 218 19.27 -3.27 -2.74
C SER A 218 19.21 -3.05 -4.25
N ILE A 219 20.37 -3.04 -4.91
CA ILE A 219 20.51 -2.81 -6.35
C ILE A 219 21.63 -3.70 -6.87
N ILE A 220 21.43 -4.34 -7.99
CA ILE A 220 22.47 -5.03 -8.75
C ILE A 220 22.62 -4.34 -10.11
N ILE A 221 23.83 -3.87 -10.40
CA ILE A 221 24.17 -3.21 -11.66
C ILE A 221 25.02 -4.16 -12.50
N LEU A 222 24.51 -4.52 -13.66
CA LEU A 222 25.25 -5.29 -14.64
C LEU A 222 25.88 -4.35 -15.66
N THR A 223 27.20 -4.45 -15.80
CA THR A 223 27.94 -3.72 -16.82
C THR A 223 28.51 -4.69 -17.84
N GLY A 224 28.12 -4.52 -19.10
CA GLY A 224 28.58 -5.35 -20.21
C GLY A 224 27.45 -6.07 -20.94
N TYR A 225 27.40 -5.83 -22.22
CA TYR A 225 26.35 -6.32 -23.12
C TYR A 225 26.21 -7.87 -23.12
N ARG A 226 27.30 -8.62 -22.94
CA ARG A 226 27.28 -10.09 -22.93
C ARG A 226 26.70 -10.69 -21.65
N LEU A 227 26.71 -9.96 -20.55
CA LEU A 227 26.25 -10.43 -19.24
C LEU A 227 24.74 -10.64 -19.19
N LEU A 228 23.97 -9.82 -19.91
CA LEU A 228 22.51 -9.92 -19.92
C LEU A 228 21.99 -11.23 -20.54
N ALA A 229 22.73 -11.79 -21.52
CA ALA A 229 22.33 -13.03 -22.19
C ALA A 229 22.59 -14.27 -21.29
N GLU A 230 23.63 -14.23 -20.48
CA GLU A 230 24.07 -15.36 -19.65
C GLU A 230 23.40 -15.36 -18.27
N ALA A 231 23.10 -14.19 -17.72
CA ALA A 231 22.53 -14.01 -16.39
C ALA A 231 21.00 -13.89 -16.36
N GLY A 232 20.34 -13.88 -17.52
CA GLY A 232 18.90 -13.60 -17.64
C GLY A 232 17.98 -14.45 -16.77
N PRO A 233 18.15 -15.78 -16.68
CA PRO A 233 17.30 -16.64 -15.86
C PRO A 233 17.43 -16.34 -14.35
N ASP A 234 18.66 -16.13 -13.87
CA ASP A 234 18.93 -15.92 -12.44
C ASP A 234 18.52 -14.53 -11.95
N LEU A 235 18.45 -13.55 -12.87
CA LEU A 235 17.99 -12.20 -12.56
C LEU A 235 16.48 -12.09 -12.40
N LEU A 236 15.71 -12.98 -13.04
CA LEU A 236 14.25 -12.99 -12.88
C LEU A 236 13.81 -13.39 -11.45
N GLU A 237 14.68 -14.08 -10.71
CA GLU A 237 14.41 -14.40 -9.29
C GLU A 237 14.72 -13.22 -8.34
N PHE A 238 15.44 -12.19 -8.82
CA PHE A 238 15.78 -11.02 -8.01
C PHE A 238 14.71 -9.91 -8.07
N VAL A 239 13.86 -9.88 -9.08
CA VAL A 239 12.80 -8.89 -9.28
C VAL A 239 11.49 -9.38 -8.66
#